data_1359c986e38902c3d49bcb873db0094b
#
_entry.id   1359c986e38902c3d49bcb873db0094b
#
_cell.length_a   1.000
_cell.length_b   1.000
_cell.length_c   1.000
_cell.angle_alpha   90.00
_cell.angle_beta   90.00
_cell.angle_gamma   90.00
#
_symmetry.space_group_name_H-M   'P 1'
#
loop_
_entity.id
_entity.type
_entity.pdbx_description
1 polymer ?
#
loop_
_entity_poly.entity_id
_entity_poly.type
_entity_poly.pdbx_seq_one_letter_code
_entity_poly.pdbx_strand_id
1 'polypeptide(L)'
;MENSFLEYAYSVIYSRALPDARDGLKPVQRRILYTMGDMGVRPDRPHVKSARVVGQVMGQLHPHGDAAIYDALVRTAQPWAMRLPLVDGHGNFGSLDAGPAAMRYTECRMAPPALTMIDGLDEDTVDFEPNYDGKETEPSVLPAAFPNLLVNGASGIAVGMATNIPPHNLVEVVAALRHMLDHPDADLDEIMRFVPGPDLPTGGRIIGLDGIADAYRTGRGSFKIRATARIEKVSPRRRGIVVTELPYMVGPERIIDQIKTLVQSKKITGIADVKDLTDLTNGTRLVIEVKNGINPEALLERLYKLTKLEDSFAINAVSLVEGQPRTLGLLEMLQVYLDHRLDVTLRRTKFQLNKAQDRLHLVEGLLLAIVDIDDVIAIIRSSEDAAAARTRLMGTFDLDEVQANYILDMQLRRLTKFSTIELESERDELRERIEGLTLIVNDKAELRRVVSGELVEVSSKYGTPRRTVLLGAAPSVAAASAPLEVPDDPCWVLLSATGLLARIDTADGLPSDGDRATHDVIISSARTTAR
;
A
#
# COMPACT_ATOMS: atom_id res chain seq x y z
N MET A 1 32.58 -20.65 13.76
CA MET A 1 31.59 -20.83 12.66
C MET A 1 30.17 -20.84 13.19
N GLU A 2 29.83 -21.65 14.22
CA GLU A 2 28.47 -21.71 14.76
C GLU A 2 27.97 -20.36 15.32
N ASN A 3 28.75 -19.70 16.17
CA ASN A 3 28.40 -18.37 16.72
C ASN A 3 28.24 -17.31 15.61
N SER A 4 29.15 -17.28 14.62
CA SER A 4 29.07 -16.32 13.50
C SER A 4 27.86 -16.58 12.61
N PHE A 5 27.42 -17.86 12.49
CA PHE A 5 26.19 -18.19 11.77
C PHE A 5 24.95 -17.73 12.53
N LEU A 6 24.92 -17.90 13.86
CA LEU A 6 23.82 -17.43 14.69
C LEU A 6 23.72 -15.91 14.69
N GLU A 7 24.83 -15.19 14.79
CA GLU A 7 24.89 -13.72 14.68
C GLU A 7 24.39 -13.24 13.31
N TYR A 8 24.82 -13.90 12.24
CA TYR A 8 24.34 -13.60 10.90
C TYR A 8 22.84 -13.88 10.76
N ALA A 9 22.36 -15.04 11.24
CA ALA A 9 20.95 -15.39 11.20
C ALA A 9 20.09 -14.37 11.98
N TYR A 10 20.56 -13.96 13.15
CA TYR A 10 19.93 -12.93 13.97
C TYR A 10 19.84 -11.60 13.19
N SER A 11 20.96 -11.13 12.66
CA SER A 11 20.99 -9.89 11.86
C SER A 11 20.05 -9.93 10.66
N VAL A 12 19.98 -11.06 9.92
CA VAL A 12 19.09 -11.19 8.76
C VAL A 12 17.62 -11.17 9.17
N ILE A 13 17.26 -11.79 10.28
CA ILE A 13 15.88 -11.83 10.77
C ILE A 13 15.44 -10.44 11.24
N TYR A 14 16.21 -9.82 12.13
CA TYR A 14 15.80 -8.60 12.84
C TYR A 14 16.12 -7.31 12.08
N SER A 15 17.18 -7.29 11.28
CA SER A 15 17.68 -6.05 10.68
C SER A 15 17.62 -6.01 9.14
N ARG A 16 17.02 -7.02 8.48
CA ARG A 16 17.05 -7.06 7.01
C ARG A 16 15.76 -7.56 6.36
N ALA A 17 15.29 -8.77 6.72
CA ALA A 17 14.32 -9.50 5.90
C ALA A 17 12.86 -9.29 6.30
N LEU A 18 12.59 -9.14 7.60
CA LEU A 18 11.24 -9.04 8.12
C LEU A 18 10.81 -7.58 8.30
N PRO A 19 9.54 -7.26 7.97
CA PRO A 19 8.96 -5.96 8.28
C PRO A 19 8.55 -5.87 9.75
N ASP A 20 8.57 -4.66 10.32
CA ASP A 20 7.89 -4.38 11.59
C ASP A 20 6.37 -4.35 11.37
N ALA A 21 5.61 -4.97 12.24
CA ALA A 21 4.15 -5.07 12.10
C ALA A 21 3.45 -3.71 12.24
N ARG A 22 4.07 -2.73 12.93
CA ARG A 22 3.53 -1.39 13.20
C ARG A 22 3.52 -0.51 11.97
N ASP A 23 4.65 -0.40 11.24
CA ASP A 23 4.79 0.47 10.05
C ASP A 23 4.89 -0.31 8.74
N GLY A 24 4.98 -1.64 8.79
CA GLY A 24 5.04 -2.50 7.61
C GLY A 24 6.33 -2.38 6.80
N LEU A 25 7.38 -1.78 7.37
CA LEU A 25 8.62 -1.51 6.68
C LEU A 25 9.77 -2.39 7.16
N LYS A 26 10.64 -2.75 6.21
CA LYS A 26 11.96 -3.26 6.52
C LYS A 26 12.89 -2.10 6.90
N PRO A 27 13.97 -2.35 7.65
CA PRO A 27 14.90 -1.29 8.05
C PRO A 27 15.40 -0.43 6.88
N VAL A 28 15.79 -1.03 5.75
CA VAL A 28 16.24 -0.28 4.58
C VAL A 28 15.16 0.64 4.00
N GLN A 29 13.90 0.22 3.99
CA GLN A 29 12.79 1.03 3.48
C GLN A 29 12.49 2.19 4.43
N ARG A 30 12.50 1.94 5.75
CA ARG A 30 12.32 2.97 6.78
C ARG A 30 13.40 4.03 6.68
N ARG A 31 14.66 3.63 6.55
CA ARG A 31 15.82 4.52 6.38
C ARG A 31 15.73 5.35 5.11
N ILE A 32 15.25 4.77 4.00
CA ILE A 32 15.03 5.52 2.75
C ILE A 32 13.99 6.63 2.96
N LEU A 33 12.83 6.32 3.54
CA LEU A 33 11.77 7.31 3.74
C LEU A 33 12.18 8.38 4.75
N TYR A 34 12.81 8.00 5.84
CA TYR A 34 13.34 8.92 6.84
C TYR A 34 14.37 9.89 6.22
N THR A 35 15.36 9.34 5.51
CA THR A 35 16.39 10.16 4.83
C THR A 35 15.77 11.10 3.79
N MET A 36 14.79 10.64 3.00
CA MET A 36 14.11 11.51 2.02
C MET A 36 13.35 12.64 2.71
N GLY A 37 12.74 12.38 3.86
CA GLY A 37 12.09 13.39 4.70
C GLY A 37 13.07 14.43 5.23
N ASP A 38 14.18 13.97 5.82
CA ASP A 38 15.26 14.81 6.37
C ASP A 38 15.93 15.68 5.28
N MET A 39 16.17 15.11 4.10
CA MET A 39 16.68 15.86 2.94
C MET A 39 15.68 16.84 2.33
N GLY A 40 14.44 16.88 2.80
CA GLY A 40 13.36 17.71 2.23
C GLY A 40 12.96 17.31 0.81
N VAL A 41 13.14 16.05 0.41
CA VAL A 41 12.79 15.51 -0.91
C VAL A 41 11.30 15.16 -0.92
N ARG A 42 10.46 16.19 -0.82
CA ARG A 42 8.99 16.10 -0.66
C ARG A 42 8.25 16.14 -2.01
N PRO A 43 6.96 15.76 -2.05
CA PRO A 43 6.17 15.74 -3.30
C PRO A 43 6.02 17.11 -3.99
N ASP A 44 6.08 18.20 -3.22
CA ASP A 44 6.00 19.59 -3.69
C ASP A 44 7.35 20.14 -4.18
N ARG A 45 8.41 19.35 -4.11
CA ARG A 45 9.76 19.73 -4.54
C ARG A 45 10.17 18.98 -5.81
N PRO A 46 11.16 19.51 -6.57
CA PRO A 46 11.72 18.79 -7.71
C PRO A 46 12.28 17.43 -7.33
N HIS A 47 12.25 16.47 -8.28
CA HIS A 47 12.95 15.21 -8.14
C HIS A 47 14.47 15.43 -7.98
N VAL A 48 15.11 14.53 -7.23
CA VAL A 48 16.57 14.50 -7.08
C VAL A 48 17.12 13.18 -7.65
N LYS A 49 18.39 13.15 -8.04
CA LYS A 49 19.03 11.91 -8.49
C LYS A 49 18.90 10.81 -7.44
N SER A 50 18.46 9.62 -7.84
CA SER A 50 18.33 8.47 -6.95
C SER A 50 19.66 8.13 -6.26
N ALA A 51 20.79 8.31 -6.97
CA ALA A 51 22.12 8.14 -6.40
C ALA A 51 22.40 9.06 -5.21
N ARG A 52 21.79 10.26 -5.13
CA ARG A 52 21.95 11.17 -3.99
C ARG A 52 21.26 10.60 -2.74
N VAL A 53 20.04 10.09 -2.89
CA VAL A 53 19.30 9.48 -1.78
C VAL A 53 20.02 8.20 -1.31
N VAL A 54 20.39 7.32 -2.26
CA VAL A 54 21.13 6.07 -1.96
C VAL A 54 22.44 6.36 -1.21
N GLY A 55 23.20 7.35 -1.68
CA GLY A 55 24.47 7.74 -1.04
C GLY A 55 24.28 8.25 0.39
N GLN A 56 23.25 9.06 0.64
CA GLN A 56 22.93 9.58 1.97
C GLN A 56 22.50 8.44 2.92
N VAL A 57 21.60 7.57 2.49
CA VAL A 57 21.17 6.39 3.26
C VAL A 57 22.35 5.49 3.61
N MET A 58 23.21 5.20 2.63
CA MET A 58 24.39 4.34 2.82
C MET A 58 25.40 4.95 3.78
N GLY A 59 25.65 6.24 3.67
CA GLY A 59 26.67 6.92 4.49
C GLY A 59 26.26 7.13 5.93
N GLN A 60 24.98 7.41 6.19
CA GLN A 60 24.51 7.78 7.51
C GLN A 60 23.84 6.64 8.29
N LEU A 61 23.02 5.79 7.63
CA LEU A 61 22.11 4.90 8.34
C LEU A 61 22.27 3.42 7.99
N HIS A 62 22.63 3.09 6.73
CA HIS A 62 22.57 1.72 6.25
C HIS A 62 23.89 1.27 5.63
N PRO A 63 24.81 0.66 6.41
CA PRO A 63 26.17 0.32 5.99
C PRO A 63 26.20 -0.95 5.12
N HIS A 64 25.48 -0.93 3.99
CA HIS A 64 25.38 -2.03 3.02
C HIS A 64 25.58 -1.52 1.59
N GLY A 65 25.68 -2.44 0.63
CA GLY A 65 25.90 -2.10 -0.77
C GLY A 65 24.80 -1.20 -1.36
N ASP A 66 25.22 -0.23 -2.16
CA ASP A 66 24.37 0.75 -2.84
C ASP A 66 23.29 0.11 -3.74
N ALA A 67 23.62 -1.02 -4.39
CA ALA A 67 22.67 -1.77 -5.22
C ALA A 67 21.46 -2.26 -4.40
N ALA A 68 21.67 -2.78 -3.19
CA ALA A 68 20.58 -3.26 -2.34
C ALA A 68 19.65 -2.13 -1.88
N ILE A 69 20.23 -0.95 -1.58
CA ILE A 69 19.47 0.25 -1.20
C ILE A 69 18.66 0.75 -2.41
N TYR A 70 19.32 0.80 -3.59
CA TYR A 70 18.65 1.23 -4.81
C TYR A 70 17.50 0.30 -5.21
N ASP A 71 17.70 -1.03 -5.15
CA ASP A 71 16.64 -2.00 -5.44
C ASP A 71 15.42 -1.84 -4.50
N ALA A 72 15.66 -1.56 -3.22
CA ALA A 72 14.59 -1.27 -2.27
C ALA A 72 13.85 0.03 -2.63
N LEU A 73 14.58 1.10 -2.96
CA LEU A 73 14.02 2.37 -3.41
C LEU A 73 13.17 2.18 -4.68
N VAL A 74 13.71 1.48 -5.66
CA VAL A 74 13.00 1.18 -6.93
C VAL A 74 11.70 0.44 -6.66
N ARG A 75 11.74 -0.61 -5.84
CA ARG A 75 10.55 -1.41 -5.53
C ARG A 75 9.44 -0.57 -4.87
N THR A 76 9.80 0.38 -4.01
CA THR A 76 8.82 1.27 -3.37
C THR A 76 8.20 2.30 -4.31
N ALA A 77 8.77 2.50 -5.50
CA ALA A 77 8.24 3.36 -6.56
C ALA A 77 7.40 2.61 -7.61
N GLN A 78 7.45 1.27 -7.64
CA GLN A 78 6.83 0.50 -8.72
C GLN A 78 5.33 0.27 -8.48
N PRO A 79 4.43 0.77 -9.36
CA PRO A 79 2.98 0.65 -9.17
C PRO A 79 2.43 -0.76 -9.40
N TRP A 80 3.22 -1.68 -9.95
CA TRP A 80 2.90 -3.11 -10.08
C TRP A 80 3.38 -3.94 -8.89
N ALA A 81 4.29 -3.42 -8.05
CA ALA A 81 4.79 -4.06 -6.85
C ALA A 81 4.06 -3.56 -5.59
N MET A 82 3.74 -2.27 -5.54
CA MET A 82 3.10 -1.59 -4.42
C MET A 82 1.66 -1.23 -4.75
N ARG A 83 0.72 -1.54 -3.85
CA ARG A 83 -0.68 -1.13 -4.00
C ARG A 83 -0.84 0.40 -3.83
N LEU A 84 -0.01 0.98 -2.98
CA LEU A 84 0.13 2.41 -2.72
C LEU A 84 1.62 2.76 -2.70
N PRO A 85 2.23 3.16 -3.83
CA PRO A 85 3.63 3.52 -3.91
C PRO A 85 4.01 4.66 -2.95
N LEU A 86 5.19 4.56 -2.34
CA LEU A 86 5.72 5.53 -1.38
C LEU A 86 6.79 6.46 -1.99
N VAL A 87 7.31 6.10 -3.15
CA VAL A 87 8.29 6.89 -3.89
C VAL A 87 7.71 7.25 -5.25
N ASP A 88 7.86 8.51 -5.65
CA ASP A 88 7.56 9.02 -6.98
C ASP A 88 8.85 9.03 -7.78
N GLY A 89 8.95 8.12 -8.76
CA GLY A 89 10.12 7.92 -9.61
C GLY A 89 9.99 8.64 -10.95
N HIS A 90 11.08 9.27 -11.40
CA HIS A 90 11.20 9.87 -12.73
C HIS A 90 12.33 9.20 -13.53
N GLY A 91 12.00 8.70 -14.72
CA GLY A 91 12.89 7.92 -15.56
C GLY A 91 12.49 6.44 -15.63
N ASN A 92 13.44 5.56 -15.97
CA ASN A 92 13.18 4.13 -16.11
C ASN A 92 13.37 3.39 -14.78
N PHE A 93 12.28 3.10 -14.09
CA PHE A 93 12.22 2.28 -12.87
C PHE A 93 11.95 0.79 -13.16
N GLY A 94 12.19 0.35 -14.39
CA GLY A 94 11.99 -1.04 -14.80
C GLY A 94 10.57 -1.36 -15.25
N SER A 95 10.33 -2.64 -15.43
CA SER A 95 9.04 -3.27 -15.67
C SER A 95 8.96 -4.61 -14.95
N LEU A 96 7.91 -5.38 -15.17
CA LEU A 96 7.80 -6.75 -14.62
C LEU A 96 8.83 -7.72 -15.21
N ASP A 97 9.35 -7.43 -16.42
CA ASP A 97 10.28 -8.30 -17.14
C ASP A 97 11.70 -7.71 -17.27
N ALA A 98 11.87 -6.40 -17.06
CA ALA A 98 13.14 -5.72 -17.21
C ALA A 98 13.50 -4.89 -15.97
N GLY A 99 14.78 -4.91 -15.57
CA GLY A 99 15.30 -4.12 -14.48
C GLY A 99 15.30 -2.61 -14.74
N PRO A 100 15.48 -1.79 -13.70
CA PRO A 100 15.56 -0.34 -13.81
C PRO A 100 16.87 0.11 -14.47
N ALA A 101 16.90 1.36 -14.93
CA ALA A 101 18.15 2.04 -15.26
C ALA A 101 19.00 2.27 -14.00
N ALA A 102 20.31 2.43 -14.17
CA ALA A 102 21.21 2.71 -13.04
C ALA A 102 20.82 4.01 -12.32
N MET A 103 21.05 4.05 -10.99
CA MET A 103 20.64 5.14 -10.08
C MET A 103 21.14 6.54 -10.47
N ARG A 104 22.20 6.63 -11.28
CA ARG A 104 22.73 7.89 -11.81
C ARG A 104 21.83 8.52 -12.90
N TYR A 105 20.96 7.73 -13.53
CA TYR A 105 20.04 8.18 -14.57
C TYR A 105 18.63 8.44 -14.04
N THR A 106 18.19 7.74 -13.01
CA THR A 106 16.87 7.91 -12.42
C THR A 106 16.83 9.04 -11.38
N GLU A 107 15.65 9.60 -11.19
CA GLU A 107 15.38 10.61 -10.17
C GLU A 107 14.18 10.18 -9.33
N CYS A 108 14.13 10.63 -8.09
CA CYS A 108 13.06 10.28 -7.16
C CYS A 108 12.71 11.42 -6.21
N ARG A 109 11.52 11.35 -5.67
CA ARG A 109 11.03 12.12 -4.53
C ARG A 109 10.01 11.28 -3.77
N MET A 110 9.62 11.71 -2.57
CA MET A 110 8.53 11.04 -1.86
C MET A 110 7.24 11.14 -2.67
N ALA A 111 6.47 10.06 -2.71
CA ALA A 111 5.08 10.12 -3.16
C ALA A 111 4.20 10.75 -2.07
N PRO A 112 3.06 11.39 -2.40
CA PRO A 112 2.19 12.01 -1.39
C PRO A 112 1.81 11.10 -0.21
N PRO A 113 1.52 9.79 -0.37
CA PRO A 113 1.22 8.91 0.76
C PRO A 113 2.40 8.73 1.73
N ALA A 114 3.64 8.85 1.25
CA ALA A 114 4.81 8.68 2.10
C ALA A 114 4.95 9.79 3.15
N LEU A 115 4.41 10.99 2.92
CA LEU A 115 4.38 12.04 3.93
C LEU A 115 3.61 11.59 5.16
N THR A 116 2.51 10.86 5.00
CA THR A 116 1.71 10.38 6.11
C THR A 116 2.38 9.24 6.90
N MET A 117 3.43 8.65 6.34
CA MET A 117 4.25 7.66 7.07
C MET A 117 5.21 8.31 8.06
N ILE A 118 5.70 9.51 7.76
CA ILE A 118 6.73 10.24 8.55
C ILE A 118 6.18 11.44 9.31
N ASP A 119 4.89 11.75 9.18
CA ASP A 119 4.28 12.91 9.79
C ASP A 119 4.35 12.85 11.32
N GLY A 120 4.80 13.94 11.95
CA GLY A 120 4.95 14.05 13.39
C GLY A 120 6.20 13.40 13.97
N LEU A 121 7.23 13.06 13.19
CA LEU A 121 8.50 12.53 13.71
C LEU A 121 9.23 13.51 14.65
N ASP A 122 9.00 14.80 14.51
CA ASP A 122 9.54 15.87 15.35
C ASP A 122 8.66 16.19 16.58
N GLU A 123 7.60 15.41 16.79
CA GLU A 123 6.62 15.59 17.88
C GLU A 123 6.64 14.45 18.92
N ASP A 124 7.80 13.84 19.14
CA ASP A 124 8.01 12.73 20.10
C ASP A 124 7.05 11.55 19.92
N THR A 125 6.68 11.25 18.69
CA THR A 125 5.70 10.21 18.36
C THR A 125 6.24 8.79 18.44
N VAL A 126 7.54 8.61 18.23
CA VAL A 126 8.25 7.33 18.21
C VAL A 126 9.63 7.47 18.86
N ASP A 127 10.22 6.35 19.27
CA ASP A 127 11.54 6.33 19.84
C ASP A 127 12.61 6.40 18.75
N PHE A 128 13.72 7.07 19.06
CA PHE A 128 14.90 7.14 18.21
C PHE A 128 16.03 6.31 18.82
N GLU A 129 16.76 5.61 17.97
CA GLU A 129 17.89 4.77 18.32
C GLU A 129 19.16 5.26 17.65
N PRO A 130 20.36 5.02 18.23
CA PRO A 130 21.62 5.32 17.57
C PRO A 130 21.75 4.50 16.27
N ASN A 131 22.32 5.12 15.23
CA ASN A 131 22.70 4.43 14.02
C ASN A 131 23.89 3.46 14.27
N TYR A 132 24.36 2.80 13.22
CA TYR A 132 25.41 1.76 13.29
C TYR A 132 26.75 2.24 13.90
N ASP A 133 27.10 3.54 13.86
CA ASP A 133 28.34 4.11 14.41
C ASP A 133 28.10 5.06 15.60
N GLY A 134 26.87 5.24 16.02
CA GLY A 134 26.45 6.06 17.17
C GLY A 134 26.57 7.57 16.96
N LYS A 135 26.78 8.05 15.72
CA LYS A 135 26.90 9.49 15.44
C LYS A 135 25.60 10.16 15.08
N GLU A 136 24.68 9.41 14.51
CA GLU A 136 23.35 9.87 14.13
C GLU A 136 22.29 9.04 14.86
N THR A 137 21.06 9.52 14.82
CA THR A 137 19.91 8.78 15.33
C THR A 137 18.91 8.49 14.21
N GLU A 138 18.23 7.37 14.30
CA GLU A 138 17.19 6.96 13.39
C GLU A 138 15.93 6.54 14.15
N PRO A 139 14.73 6.73 13.57
CA PRO A 139 13.50 6.25 14.21
C PRO A 139 13.44 4.72 14.22
N SER A 140 13.14 4.14 15.38
CA SER A 140 12.97 2.68 15.53
C SER A 140 11.81 2.15 14.68
N VAL A 141 10.79 2.98 14.48
CA VAL A 141 9.58 2.74 13.68
C VAL A 141 9.05 4.08 13.16
N LEU A 142 8.32 4.11 12.06
CA LEU A 142 7.64 5.34 11.61
C LEU A 142 6.25 5.49 12.22
N PRO A 143 5.74 6.73 12.37
CA PRO A 143 4.38 7.00 12.87
C PRO A 143 3.26 6.33 12.08
N ALA A 144 3.42 6.16 10.77
CA ALA A 144 2.59 5.38 9.86
C ALA A 144 1.08 5.66 9.98
N ALA A 145 0.59 6.75 9.40
CA ALA A 145 -0.82 7.12 9.48
C ALA A 145 -1.77 6.18 8.71
N PHE A 146 -1.26 5.21 7.98
CA PHE A 146 -2.05 4.14 7.37
C PHE A 146 -1.39 2.77 7.56
N PRO A 147 -2.15 1.66 7.54
CA PRO A 147 -1.68 0.31 7.82
C PRO A 147 -0.86 -0.27 6.65
N ASN A 148 0.36 0.22 6.47
CA ASN A 148 1.21 -0.07 5.31
C ASN A 148 1.53 -1.57 5.16
N LEU A 149 1.68 -2.32 6.26
CA LEU A 149 1.91 -3.77 6.20
C LEU A 149 0.82 -4.49 5.40
N LEU A 150 -0.44 -4.18 5.67
CA LEU A 150 -1.57 -4.78 4.97
C LEU A 150 -1.78 -4.16 3.59
N VAL A 151 -1.69 -2.83 3.46
CA VAL A 151 -1.96 -2.13 2.20
C VAL A 151 -0.97 -2.52 1.12
N ASN A 152 0.32 -2.51 1.41
CA ASN A 152 1.37 -2.80 0.43
C ASN A 152 1.90 -4.24 0.51
N GLY A 153 1.57 -4.95 1.59
CA GLY A 153 2.13 -6.26 1.82
C GLY A 153 3.64 -6.23 2.09
N ALA A 154 4.22 -7.40 2.23
CA ALA A 154 5.66 -7.57 2.39
C ALA A 154 6.10 -8.93 1.88
N SER A 155 7.30 -9.03 1.33
CA SER A 155 7.94 -10.31 1.01
C SER A 155 9.41 -10.27 1.42
N GLY A 156 9.90 -11.36 2.02
CA GLY A 156 11.29 -11.44 2.47
C GLY A 156 11.69 -12.86 2.80
N ILE A 157 12.98 -13.16 2.62
CA ILE A 157 13.57 -14.46 2.93
C ILE A 157 14.63 -14.24 3.99
N ALA A 158 14.41 -14.79 5.16
CA ALA A 158 15.35 -14.81 6.28
C ALA A 158 15.97 -16.20 6.46
N VAL A 159 16.82 -16.36 7.44
CA VAL A 159 17.38 -17.66 7.80
C VAL A 159 16.32 -18.46 8.59
N GLY A 160 15.94 -19.60 8.06
CA GLY A 160 14.94 -20.48 8.69
C GLY A 160 13.48 -20.03 8.59
N MET A 161 13.20 -18.85 8.05
CA MET A 161 11.84 -18.35 7.88
C MET A 161 11.72 -17.39 6.68
N ALA A 162 10.51 -17.22 6.19
CA ALA A 162 10.21 -16.26 5.12
C ALA A 162 8.90 -15.53 5.45
N THR A 163 8.73 -14.35 4.93
CA THR A 163 7.46 -13.62 4.96
C THR A 163 6.94 -13.40 3.55
N ASN A 164 5.63 -13.52 3.37
CA ASN A 164 4.94 -13.23 2.11
C ASN A 164 3.50 -12.81 2.40
N ILE A 165 3.28 -11.51 2.57
CA ILE A 165 2.00 -10.89 2.90
C ILE A 165 1.48 -10.19 1.65
N PRO A 166 0.28 -10.54 1.15
CA PRO A 166 -0.28 -9.90 -0.04
C PRO A 166 -0.78 -8.49 0.26
N PRO A 167 -0.78 -7.59 -0.74
CA PRO A 167 -1.40 -6.28 -0.65
C PRO A 167 -2.93 -6.33 -0.46
N HIS A 168 -3.50 -5.30 0.21
CA HIS A 168 -4.93 -5.14 0.45
C HIS A 168 -5.42 -3.75 0.07
N ASN A 169 -6.72 -3.59 -0.04
CA ASN A 169 -7.34 -2.31 -0.35
C ASN A 169 -7.34 -1.38 0.87
N LEU A 170 -6.83 -0.16 0.72
CA LEU A 170 -6.74 0.82 1.81
C LEU A 170 -8.12 1.14 2.42
N VAL A 171 -9.15 1.33 1.58
CA VAL A 171 -10.49 1.70 2.04
C VAL A 171 -11.09 0.58 2.90
N GLU A 172 -10.90 -0.67 2.47
CA GLU A 172 -11.39 -1.86 3.17
C GLU A 172 -10.67 -2.07 4.52
N VAL A 173 -9.35 -1.94 4.53
CA VAL A 173 -8.56 -2.08 5.77
C VAL A 173 -8.89 -0.97 6.76
N VAL A 174 -9.04 0.27 6.30
CA VAL A 174 -9.46 1.39 7.16
C VAL A 174 -10.88 1.18 7.70
N ALA A 175 -11.81 0.66 6.89
CA ALA A 175 -13.16 0.33 7.37
C ALA A 175 -13.14 -0.71 8.49
N ALA A 176 -12.29 -1.75 8.36
CA ALA A 176 -12.09 -2.75 9.41
C ALA A 176 -11.49 -2.15 10.69
N LEU A 177 -10.45 -1.31 10.58
CA LEU A 177 -9.84 -0.64 11.74
C LEU A 177 -10.83 0.25 12.49
N ARG A 178 -11.66 1.00 11.76
CA ARG A 178 -12.71 1.81 12.36
C ARG A 178 -13.76 0.98 13.07
N HIS A 179 -14.15 -0.15 12.47
CA HIS A 179 -15.06 -1.09 13.14
C HIS A 179 -14.46 -1.60 14.45
N MET A 180 -13.16 -1.95 14.49
CA MET A 180 -12.47 -2.36 15.72
C MET A 180 -12.36 -1.23 16.77
N LEU A 181 -12.25 0.04 16.35
CA LEU A 181 -12.26 1.17 17.28
C LEU A 181 -13.63 1.32 17.97
N ASP A 182 -14.71 1.11 17.23
CA ASP A 182 -16.08 1.20 17.72
C ASP A 182 -16.51 -0.09 18.47
N HIS A 183 -15.97 -1.25 18.07
CA HIS A 183 -16.29 -2.59 18.59
C HIS A 183 -14.98 -3.33 18.95
N PRO A 184 -14.39 -3.09 20.12
CA PRO A 184 -13.11 -3.69 20.52
C PRO A 184 -13.12 -5.23 20.62
N ASP A 185 -14.29 -5.83 20.79
CA ASP A 185 -14.50 -7.29 20.89
C ASP A 185 -14.88 -7.92 19.55
N ALA A 186 -14.77 -7.19 18.42
CA ALA A 186 -15.09 -7.69 17.08
C ALA A 186 -14.27 -8.95 16.74
N ASP A 187 -14.93 -9.97 16.23
CA ASP A 187 -14.29 -11.21 15.84
C ASP A 187 -13.76 -11.17 14.39
N LEU A 188 -13.03 -12.23 14.01
CA LEU A 188 -12.45 -12.31 12.66
C LEU A 188 -13.52 -12.35 11.56
N ASP A 189 -14.64 -13.01 11.79
CA ASP A 189 -15.69 -13.16 10.78
C ASP A 189 -16.40 -11.82 10.51
N GLU A 190 -16.51 -10.96 11.51
CA GLU A 190 -16.97 -9.58 11.36
C GLU A 190 -15.97 -8.76 10.55
N ILE A 191 -14.67 -8.85 10.86
CA ILE A 191 -13.60 -8.13 10.17
C ILE A 191 -13.49 -8.55 8.70
N MET A 192 -13.68 -9.84 8.40
CA MET A 192 -13.65 -10.35 7.02
C MET A 192 -14.79 -9.80 6.14
N ARG A 193 -15.85 -9.25 6.70
CA ARG A 193 -16.90 -8.54 5.92
C ARG A 193 -16.37 -7.23 5.33
N PHE A 194 -15.41 -6.58 6.00
CA PHE A 194 -14.76 -5.37 5.51
C PHE A 194 -13.55 -5.68 4.63
N VAL A 195 -12.77 -6.71 4.98
CA VAL A 195 -11.56 -7.15 4.24
C VAL A 195 -11.79 -8.56 3.69
N PRO A 196 -12.54 -8.69 2.58
CA PRO A 196 -12.91 -10.01 2.06
C PRO A 196 -11.76 -10.78 1.42
N GLY A 197 -10.64 -10.12 1.13
CA GLY A 197 -9.45 -10.73 0.53
C GLY A 197 -8.42 -9.71 0.05
N PRO A 198 -7.24 -10.17 -0.39
CA PRO A 198 -6.21 -9.33 -0.96
C PRO A 198 -6.70 -8.50 -2.16
N ASP A 199 -6.04 -7.34 -2.38
CA ASP A 199 -6.29 -6.45 -3.51
C ASP A 199 -4.96 -6.12 -4.20
N LEU A 200 -4.66 -6.86 -5.25
CA LEU A 200 -3.36 -6.86 -5.90
C LEU A 200 -3.17 -5.65 -6.82
N PRO A 201 -1.99 -5.05 -6.89
CA PRO A 201 -1.71 -3.87 -7.72
C PRO A 201 -2.09 -4.04 -9.19
N THR A 202 -1.85 -5.23 -9.75
CA THR A 202 -2.10 -5.56 -11.17
C THR A 202 -3.49 -6.11 -11.44
N GLY A 203 -4.39 -6.15 -10.44
CA GLY A 203 -5.74 -6.69 -10.60
C GLY A 203 -5.76 -8.22 -10.66
N GLY A 204 -6.42 -8.77 -11.68
CA GLY A 204 -6.61 -10.21 -11.83
C GLY A 204 -7.79 -10.76 -11.03
N ARG A 205 -7.91 -12.09 -11.01
CA ARG A 205 -9.01 -12.80 -10.35
C ARG A 205 -8.48 -13.79 -9.34
N ILE A 206 -8.85 -13.64 -8.09
CA ILE A 206 -8.57 -14.64 -7.04
C ILE A 206 -9.66 -15.71 -7.08
N ILE A 207 -9.23 -16.97 -7.03
CA ILE A 207 -10.12 -18.13 -7.11
C ILE A 207 -9.96 -19.00 -5.87
N GLY A 208 -11.07 -19.28 -5.20
CA GLY A 208 -11.11 -20.01 -3.94
C GLY A 208 -10.74 -19.11 -2.76
N LEU A 209 -11.67 -18.90 -1.84
CA LEU A 209 -11.49 -17.99 -0.70
C LEU A 209 -11.11 -18.71 0.58
N ASP A 210 -11.21 -20.03 0.63
CA ASP A 210 -10.94 -20.82 1.84
C ASP A 210 -9.51 -20.64 2.32
N GLY A 211 -8.53 -20.67 1.40
CA GLY A 211 -7.14 -20.46 1.77
C GLY A 211 -6.81 -19.03 2.23
N ILE A 212 -7.65 -18.03 1.87
CA ILE A 212 -7.57 -16.68 2.42
C ILE A 212 -8.12 -16.66 3.84
N ALA A 213 -9.27 -17.28 4.08
CA ALA A 213 -9.85 -17.40 5.42
C ALA A 213 -8.90 -18.12 6.38
N ASP A 214 -8.24 -19.20 5.94
CA ASP A 214 -7.21 -19.88 6.71
C ASP A 214 -6.01 -18.96 7.02
N ALA A 215 -5.54 -18.21 6.02
CA ALA A 215 -4.45 -17.26 6.20
C ALA A 215 -4.83 -16.13 7.16
N TYR A 216 -6.05 -15.64 7.10
CA TYR A 216 -6.53 -14.58 8.00
C TYR A 216 -6.65 -15.07 9.44
N ARG A 217 -6.98 -16.37 9.63
CA ARG A 217 -7.06 -17.00 10.95
C ARG A 217 -5.70 -17.34 11.54
N THR A 218 -4.79 -17.88 10.71
CA THR A 218 -3.55 -18.53 11.20
C THR A 218 -2.27 -17.83 10.75
N GLY A 219 -2.35 -16.82 9.89
CA GLY A 219 -1.21 -16.23 9.22
C GLY A 219 -0.61 -17.07 8.08
N ARG A 220 -1.20 -18.24 7.75
CA ARG A 220 -0.73 -19.15 6.70
C ARG A 220 -1.86 -19.66 5.84
N GLY A 221 -1.67 -19.64 4.53
CA GLY A 221 -2.64 -20.12 3.57
C GLY A 221 -2.15 -19.95 2.15
N SER A 222 -3.01 -20.24 1.18
CA SER A 222 -2.68 -20.01 -0.22
C SER A 222 -3.94 -19.77 -1.04
N PHE A 223 -3.82 -19.00 -2.12
CA PHE A 223 -4.89 -18.77 -3.08
C PHE A 223 -4.33 -18.77 -4.50
N LYS A 224 -5.22 -18.95 -5.49
CA LYS A 224 -4.88 -18.89 -6.90
C LYS A 224 -5.25 -17.55 -7.47
N ILE A 225 -4.37 -17.03 -8.33
CA ILE A 225 -4.59 -15.79 -9.09
C ILE A 225 -4.64 -16.16 -10.56
N ARG A 226 -5.74 -15.83 -11.23
CA ARG A 226 -5.87 -15.93 -12.69
C ARG A 226 -5.79 -14.58 -13.37
N ALA A 227 -5.17 -14.55 -14.53
CA ALA A 227 -5.23 -13.44 -15.46
C ALA A 227 -6.68 -13.12 -15.84
N THR A 228 -6.98 -11.86 -16.06
CA THR A 228 -8.24 -11.44 -16.69
C THR A 228 -8.08 -11.54 -18.20
N ALA A 229 -8.84 -12.45 -18.81
CA ALA A 229 -8.82 -12.70 -20.24
C ALA A 229 -10.23 -12.67 -20.84
N ARG A 230 -10.33 -12.22 -22.08
CA ARG A 230 -11.55 -12.19 -22.89
C ARG A 230 -11.27 -12.83 -24.25
N ILE A 231 -12.31 -13.42 -24.83
CA ILE A 231 -12.22 -13.94 -26.20
C ILE A 231 -12.83 -12.90 -27.14
N GLU A 232 -12.00 -12.37 -28.02
CA GLU A 232 -12.36 -11.30 -28.94
C GLU A 232 -12.09 -11.70 -30.39
N LYS A 233 -12.72 -11.03 -31.34
CA LYS A 233 -12.38 -11.12 -32.76
C LYS A 233 -11.19 -10.19 -33.00
N VAL A 234 -10.00 -10.76 -33.16
CA VAL A 234 -8.74 -10.01 -33.31
C VAL A 234 -8.40 -9.70 -34.77
N SER A 235 -9.02 -10.41 -35.69
CA SER A 235 -8.92 -10.13 -37.13
C SER A 235 -10.23 -10.58 -37.84
N PRO A 236 -10.46 -10.21 -39.13
CA PRO A 236 -11.68 -10.59 -39.85
C PRO A 236 -11.96 -12.09 -39.88
N ARG A 237 -10.92 -12.92 -39.75
CA ARG A 237 -11.00 -14.39 -39.87
C ARG A 237 -10.54 -15.13 -38.61
N ARG A 238 -10.14 -14.43 -37.53
CA ARG A 238 -9.57 -15.09 -36.34
C ARG A 238 -10.13 -14.54 -35.05
N ARG A 239 -10.38 -15.45 -34.13
CA ARG A 239 -10.61 -15.13 -32.71
C ARG A 239 -9.27 -15.17 -31.96
N GLY A 240 -9.18 -14.46 -30.88
CA GLY A 240 -8.01 -14.45 -29.99
C GLY A 240 -8.41 -14.37 -28.54
N ILE A 241 -7.51 -14.80 -27.69
CA ILE A 241 -7.58 -14.61 -26.26
C ILE A 241 -6.82 -13.32 -25.96
N VAL A 242 -7.52 -12.32 -25.45
CA VAL A 242 -6.95 -11.02 -25.08
C VAL A 242 -6.85 -10.96 -23.58
N VAL A 243 -5.61 -10.89 -23.06
CA VAL A 243 -5.31 -10.79 -21.63
C VAL A 243 -5.10 -9.32 -21.31
N THR A 244 -5.87 -8.80 -20.34
CA THR A 244 -5.83 -7.39 -19.91
C THR A 244 -5.23 -7.19 -18.54
N GLU A 245 -5.17 -8.25 -17.72
CA GLU A 245 -4.52 -8.24 -16.42
C GLU A 245 -3.78 -9.57 -16.21
N LEU A 246 -2.57 -9.50 -15.69
CA LEU A 246 -1.75 -10.66 -15.39
C LEU A 246 -1.72 -10.91 -13.87
N PRO A 247 -1.41 -12.14 -13.43
CA PRO A 247 -1.17 -12.43 -12.04
C PRO A 247 -0.09 -11.53 -11.43
N TYR A 248 -0.20 -11.26 -10.15
CA TYR A 248 0.71 -10.39 -9.42
C TYR A 248 2.18 -10.80 -9.61
N MET A 249 3.03 -9.83 -9.97
CA MET A 249 4.46 -10.01 -10.25
C MET A 249 4.78 -10.94 -11.44
N VAL A 250 3.85 -11.13 -12.37
CA VAL A 250 4.07 -11.87 -13.62
C VAL A 250 4.06 -10.90 -14.80
N GLY A 251 5.16 -10.88 -15.57
CA GLY A 251 5.29 -10.06 -16.77
C GLY A 251 4.82 -10.77 -18.04
N PRO A 252 4.46 -10.00 -19.10
CA PRO A 252 4.00 -10.54 -20.36
C PRO A 252 5.07 -11.37 -21.11
N GLU A 253 6.34 -10.98 -21.07
CA GLU A 253 7.43 -11.70 -21.74
C GLU A 253 7.57 -13.12 -21.17
N ARG A 254 7.43 -13.29 -19.86
CA ARG A 254 7.45 -14.60 -19.23
C ARG A 254 6.35 -15.53 -19.75
N ILE A 255 5.15 -15.00 -19.97
CA ILE A 255 4.04 -15.77 -20.55
C ILE A 255 4.32 -16.14 -22.00
N ILE A 256 4.84 -15.21 -22.79
CA ILE A 256 5.22 -15.44 -24.21
C ILE A 256 6.26 -16.55 -24.30
N ASP A 257 7.31 -16.53 -23.48
CA ASP A 257 8.36 -17.56 -23.47
C ASP A 257 7.83 -18.93 -23.07
N GLN A 258 6.93 -18.98 -22.07
CA GLN A 258 6.27 -20.22 -21.69
C GLN A 258 5.41 -20.78 -22.83
N ILE A 259 4.60 -19.96 -23.50
CA ILE A 259 3.79 -20.35 -24.65
C ILE A 259 4.68 -20.87 -25.79
N LYS A 260 5.76 -20.14 -26.10
CA LYS A 260 6.75 -20.55 -27.13
C LYS A 260 7.31 -21.93 -26.82
N THR A 261 7.73 -22.17 -25.58
CA THR A 261 8.27 -23.47 -25.14
C THR A 261 7.23 -24.59 -25.28
N LEU A 262 5.98 -24.33 -24.88
CA LEU A 262 4.88 -25.29 -24.95
C LEU A 262 4.49 -25.63 -26.41
N VAL A 263 4.50 -24.66 -27.31
CA VAL A 263 4.24 -24.86 -28.74
C VAL A 263 5.38 -25.65 -29.38
N GLN A 264 6.64 -25.32 -29.12
CA GLN A 264 7.81 -26.03 -29.63
C GLN A 264 7.85 -27.49 -29.17
N SER A 265 7.49 -27.73 -27.89
CA SER A 265 7.41 -29.10 -27.33
C SER A 265 6.12 -29.84 -27.70
N LYS A 266 5.25 -29.26 -28.52
CA LYS A 266 3.94 -29.80 -28.95
C LYS A 266 2.99 -30.13 -27.79
N LYS A 267 3.19 -29.56 -26.60
CA LYS A 267 2.29 -29.71 -25.45
C LYS A 267 1.02 -28.87 -25.59
N ILE A 268 1.09 -27.77 -26.33
CA ILE A 268 -0.05 -26.95 -26.73
C ILE A 268 -0.02 -26.82 -28.25
N THR A 269 -1.20 -27.02 -28.86
CA THR A 269 -1.49 -26.76 -30.26
C THR A 269 -2.59 -25.72 -30.36
N GLY A 270 -2.79 -25.17 -31.57
CA GLY A 270 -3.92 -24.25 -31.80
C GLY A 270 -3.61 -22.78 -31.64
N ILE A 271 -2.39 -22.40 -31.28
CA ILE A 271 -1.94 -21.00 -31.25
C ILE A 271 -1.34 -20.64 -32.61
N ALA A 272 -1.82 -19.53 -33.19
CA ALA A 272 -1.32 -19.01 -34.47
C ALA A 272 -0.19 -17.99 -34.26
N ASP A 273 -0.38 -17.05 -33.31
CA ASP A 273 0.57 -15.99 -33.00
C ASP A 273 0.34 -15.47 -31.57
N VAL A 274 1.34 -14.81 -31.00
CA VAL A 274 1.25 -14.12 -29.70
C VAL A 274 1.88 -12.73 -29.83
N LYS A 275 1.10 -11.69 -29.52
CA LYS A 275 1.51 -10.29 -29.63
C LYS A 275 1.34 -9.58 -28.31
N ASP A 276 2.37 -8.89 -27.87
CA ASP A 276 2.27 -7.93 -26.79
C ASP A 276 1.95 -6.53 -27.37
N LEU A 277 0.78 -6.04 -27.07
CA LEU A 277 0.28 -4.71 -27.45
C LEU A 277 0.11 -3.81 -26.21
N THR A 278 0.82 -4.12 -25.14
CA THR A 278 0.81 -3.35 -23.88
C THR A 278 1.36 -1.95 -24.13
N ASP A 279 0.63 -0.94 -23.71
CA ASP A 279 1.07 0.45 -23.74
C ASP A 279 0.65 1.21 -22.46
N LEU A 280 1.19 2.43 -22.28
CA LEU A 280 0.91 3.25 -21.09
C LEU A 280 -0.52 3.80 -21.06
N THR A 281 -1.20 3.87 -22.19
CA THR A 281 -2.56 4.43 -22.30
C THR A 281 -3.63 3.38 -22.03
N ASN A 282 -3.47 2.19 -22.62
CA ASN A 282 -4.46 1.11 -22.57
C ASN A 282 -4.11 0.03 -21.53
N GLY A 283 -2.92 0.09 -20.93
CA GLY A 283 -2.45 -0.91 -19.99
C GLY A 283 -2.03 -2.22 -20.66
N THR A 284 -2.05 -3.31 -19.91
CA THR A 284 -1.68 -4.65 -20.38
C THR A 284 -2.64 -5.15 -21.47
N ARG A 285 -2.09 -5.53 -22.62
CA ARG A 285 -2.83 -6.12 -23.74
C ARG A 285 -2.01 -7.19 -24.45
N LEU A 286 -2.04 -8.41 -23.93
CA LEU A 286 -1.40 -9.57 -24.54
C LEU A 286 -2.44 -10.32 -25.39
N VAL A 287 -2.20 -10.43 -26.69
CA VAL A 287 -3.12 -11.05 -27.65
C VAL A 287 -2.57 -12.39 -28.10
N ILE A 288 -3.30 -13.47 -27.82
CA ILE A 288 -2.98 -14.83 -28.24
C ILE A 288 -3.94 -15.20 -29.37
N GLU A 289 -3.48 -15.17 -30.62
CA GLU A 289 -4.29 -15.51 -31.80
C GLU A 289 -4.52 -17.02 -31.88
N VAL A 290 -5.78 -17.42 -32.01
CA VAL A 290 -6.19 -18.82 -32.09
C VAL A 290 -6.30 -19.28 -33.55
N LYS A 291 -5.81 -20.48 -33.88
CA LYS A 291 -5.99 -21.09 -35.18
C LYS A 291 -7.47 -21.41 -35.44
N ASN A 292 -7.89 -21.35 -36.71
CA ASN A 292 -9.25 -21.74 -37.08
C ASN A 292 -9.48 -23.22 -36.72
N GLY A 293 -10.70 -23.53 -36.27
CA GLY A 293 -11.08 -24.88 -35.84
C GLY A 293 -10.67 -25.23 -34.40
N ILE A 294 -10.09 -24.31 -33.67
CA ILE A 294 -9.73 -24.49 -32.26
C ILE A 294 -10.73 -23.73 -31.36
N ASN A 295 -11.16 -24.37 -30.29
CA ASN A 295 -12.00 -23.78 -29.29
C ASN A 295 -11.17 -22.85 -28.37
N PRO A 296 -11.39 -21.50 -28.40
CA PRO A 296 -10.57 -20.57 -27.63
C PRO A 296 -10.76 -20.72 -26.11
N GLU A 297 -11.97 -21.09 -25.64
CA GLU A 297 -12.28 -21.30 -24.24
C GLU A 297 -11.52 -22.49 -23.67
N ALA A 298 -11.50 -23.62 -24.39
CA ALA A 298 -10.74 -24.81 -24.03
C ALA A 298 -9.21 -24.54 -24.08
N LEU A 299 -8.76 -23.75 -25.04
CA LEU A 299 -7.36 -23.34 -25.13
C LEU A 299 -6.96 -22.47 -23.93
N LEU A 300 -7.82 -21.51 -23.54
CA LEU A 300 -7.59 -20.65 -22.36
C LEU A 300 -7.45 -21.46 -21.07
N GLU A 301 -8.33 -22.44 -20.85
CA GLU A 301 -8.24 -23.34 -19.68
C GLU A 301 -6.96 -24.18 -19.69
N ARG A 302 -6.47 -24.60 -20.85
CA ARG A 302 -5.15 -25.26 -20.96
C ARG A 302 -4.00 -24.29 -20.64
N LEU A 303 -4.09 -23.05 -21.10
CA LEU A 303 -3.10 -22.02 -20.81
C LEU A 303 -3.04 -21.71 -19.31
N TYR A 304 -4.17 -21.63 -18.61
CA TYR A 304 -4.20 -21.48 -17.15
C TYR A 304 -3.47 -22.62 -16.43
N LYS A 305 -3.62 -23.86 -16.92
CA LYS A 305 -2.97 -25.04 -16.31
C LYS A 305 -1.47 -25.15 -16.58
N LEU A 306 -1.01 -24.63 -17.73
CA LEU A 306 0.34 -24.89 -18.23
C LEU A 306 1.25 -23.65 -18.21
N THR A 307 0.72 -22.47 -17.91
CA THR A 307 1.47 -21.21 -17.87
C THR A 307 1.18 -20.42 -16.60
N LYS A 308 1.94 -19.37 -16.39
CA LYS A 308 1.72 -18.42 -15.30
C LYS A 308 0.53 -17.46 -15.50
N LEU A 309 -0.35 -17.72 -16.48
CA LEU A 309 -1.66 -17.07 -16.55
C LEU A 309 -2.56 -17.46 -15.35
N GLU A 310 -2.31 -18.60 -14.70
CA GLU A 310 -2.74 -18.89 -13.34
C GLU A 310 -1.51 -19.15 -12.48
N ASP A 311 -1.39 -18.48 -11.36
CA ASP A 311 -0.32 -18.69 -10.39
C ASP A 311 -0.88 -18.85 -8.99
N SER A 312 -0.10 -19.45 -8.09
CA SER A 312 -0.45 -19.61 -6.68
C SER A 312 0.33 -18.63 -5.84
N PHE A 313 -0.36 -17.95 -4.92
CA PHE A 313 0.26 -17.11 -3.91
C PHE A 313 0.17 -17.80 -2.56
N ALA A 314 1.32 -18.16 -1.98
CA ALA A 314 1.40 -18.71 -0.64
C ALA A 314 1.55 -17.58 0.37
N ILE A 315 0.59 -17.44 1.28
CA ILE A 315 0.65 -16.48 2.37
C ILE A 315 1.46 -17.07 3.52
N ASN A 316 2.39 -16.30 4.04
CA ASN A 316 3.09 -16.55 5.29
C ASN A 316 3.30 -15.19 5.99
N ALA A 317 2.42 -14.82 6.89
CA ALA A 317 2.37 -13.49 7.49
C ALA A 317 3.29 -13.40 8.71
N VAL A 318 4.60 -13.48 8.47
CA VAL A 318 5.64 -13.31 9.50
C VAL A 318 6.09 -11.86 9.53
N SER A 319 6.04 -11.22 10.68
CA SER A 319 6.52 -9.85 10.92
C SER A 319 7.11 -9.71 12.32
N LEU A 320 7.81 -8.61 12.56
CA LEU A 320 8.35 -8.31 13.88
C LEU A 320 7.29 -7.61 14.73
N VAL A 321 7.05 -8.12 15.93
CA VAL A 321 6.21 -7.52 16.97
C VAL A 321 7.09 -7.41 18.21
N GLU A 322 7.29 -6.20 18.71
CA GLU A 322 8.19 -5.94 19.85
C GLU A 322 9.58 -6.60 19.67
N GLY A 323 10.12 -6.48 18.44
CA GLY A 323 11.41 -7.07 18.09
C GLY A 323 11.42 -8.61 17.99
N GLN A 324 10.28 -9.32 18.05
CA GLN A 324 10.21 -10.77 17.92
C GLN A 324 9.47 -11.20 16.64
N PRO A 325 9.99 -12.17 15.87
CA PRO A 325 9.29 -12.69 14.70
C PRO A 325 8.06 -13.48 15.13
N ARG A 326 6.89 -13.07 14.65
CA ARG A 326 5.60 -13.73 14.90
C ARG A 326 4.85 -13.96 13.60
N THR A 327 4.15 -15.09 13.52
CA THR A 327 3.16 -15.33 12.45
C THR A 327 1.83 -14.77 12.93
N LEU A 328 1.27 -13.80 12.22
CA LEU A 328 0.08 -13.07 12.65
C LEU A 328 -1.11 -13.37 11.73
N GLY A 329 -2.29 -13.58 12.31
CA GLY A 329 -3.55 -13.51 11.60
C GLY A 329 -3.96 -12.08 11.25
N LEU A 330 -5.03 -11.91 10.46
CA LEU A 330 -5.50 -10.58 10.05
C LEU A 330 -5.88 -9.71 11.25
N LEU A 331 -6.64 -10.26 12.20
CA LEU A 331 -7.08 -9.53 13.38
C LEU A 331 -5.89 -9.05 14.23
N GLU A 332 -4.88 -9.91 14.40
CA GLU A 332 -3.67 -9.56 15.14
C GLU A 332 -2.85 -8.47 14.42
N MET A 333 -2.72 -8.53 13.09
CA MET A 333 -2.03 -7.49 12.31
C MET A 333 -2.72 -6.13 12.45
N LEU A 334 -4.05 -6.12 12.38
CA LEU A 334 -4.86 -4.90 12.57
C LEU A 334 -4.72 -4.36 14.00
N GLN A 335 -4.73 -5.24 15.02
CA GLN A 335 -4.59 -4.83 16.42
C GLN A 335 -3.22 -4.20 16.69
N VAL A 336 -2.12 -4.82 16.24
CA VAL A 336 -0.75 -4.28 16.41
C VAL A 336 -0.63 -2.88 15.76
N TYR A 337 -1.18 -2.72 14.57
CA TYR A 337 -1.19 -1.41 13.92
C TYR A 337 -2.04 -0.40 14.70
N LEU A 338 -3.21 -0.81 15.16
CA LEU A 338 -4.12 0.08 15.89
C LEU A 338 -3.53 0.55 17.22
N ASP A 339 -2.91 -0.37 17.97
CA ASP A 339 -2.23 -0.04 19.22
C ASP A 339 -1.09 0.96 18.99
N HIS A 340 -0.29 0.73 17.95
CA HIS A 340 0.75 1.67 17.55
C HIS A 340 0.18 3.04 17.17
N ARG A 341 -0.91 3.09 16.41
CA ARG A 341 -1.50 4.37 15.98
C ARG A 341 -2.10 5.15 17.13
N LEU A 342 -2.71 4.44 18.11
CA LEU A 342 -3.21 5.06 19.33
C LEU A 342 -2.06 5.64 20.17
N ASP A 343 -0.95 4.91 20.32
CA ASP A 343 0.22 5.39 21.05
C ASP A 343 0.86 6.61 20.37
N VAL A 344 1.10 6.54 19.06
CA VAL A 344 1.62 7.68 18.26
C VAL A 344 0.75 8.92 18.43
N THR A 345 -0.57 8.78 18.33
CA THR A 345 -1.49 9.92 18.46
C THR A 345 -1.50 10.47 19.90
N LEU A 346 -1.45 9.60 20.89
CA LEU A 346 -1.37 10.02 22.29
C LEU A 346 -0.06 10.77 22.60
N ARG A 347 1.09 10.26 22.15
CA ARG A 347 2.41 10.88 22.31
C ARG A 347 2.44 12.25 21.63
N ARG A 348 2.02 12.32 20.37
CA ARG A 348 1.90 13.57 19.63
C ARG A 348 1.03 14.59 20.36
N THR A 349 -0.13 14.17 20.86
CA THR A 349 -1.06 15.05 21.59
C THR A 349 -0.43 15.58 22.89
N LYS A 350 0.28 14.73 23.63
CA LYS A 350 1.03 15.15 24.83
C LYS A 350 2.11 16.16 24.51
N PHE A 351 2.90 15.92 23.43
CA PHE A 351 3.91 16.87 22.98
C PHE A 351 3.30 18.22 22.63
N GLN A 352 2.23 18.24 21.86
CA GLN A 352 1.52 19.46 21.48
C GLN A 352 0.89 20.16 22.68
N LEU A 353 0.36 19.41 23.64
CA LEU A 353 -0.18 19.95 24.89
C LEU A 353 0.89 20.66 25.70
N ASN A 354 2.02 20.01 25.95
CA ASN A 354 3.15 20.61 26.66
C ASN A 354 3.63 21.89 25.97
N LYS A 355 3.83 21.85 24.66
CA LYS A 355 4.25 23.01 23.86
C LYS A 355 3.23 24.16 23.92
N ALA A 356 1.94 23.86 23.93
CA ALA A 356 0.89 24.86 24.07
C ALA A 356 0.84 25.46 25.49
N GLN A 357 1.04 24.64 26.52
CA GLN A 357 1.12 25.09 27.93
C GLN A 357 2.35 25.98 28.15
N ASP A 358 3.52 25.58 27.68
CA ASP A 358 4.74 26.38 27.76
C ASP A 358 4.55 27.75 27.08
N ARG A 359 3.91 27.75 25.90
CA ARG A 359 3.63 29.00 25.18
C ARG A 359 2.61 29.87 25.92
N LEU A 360 1.54 29.28 26.42
CA LEU A 360 0.53 30.01 27.22
C LEU A 360 1.17 30.66 28.47
N HIS A 361 2.03 29.95 29.16
CA HIS A 361 2.74 30.44 30.32
C HIS A 361 3.58 31.70 29.99
N LEU A 362 4.29 31.71 28.85
CA LEU A 362 5.01 32.89 28.41
C LEU A 362 4.11 34.05 28.00
N VAL A 363 2.98 33.76 27.34
CA VAL A 363 2.01 34.79 26.90
C VAL A 363 1.33 35.43 28.12
N GLU A 364 0.98 34.66 29.16
CA GLU A 364 0.41 35.18 30.38
C GLU A 364 1.39 36.09 31.12
N GLY A 365 2.67 35.73 31.23
CA GLY A 365 3.71 36.60 31.79
C GLY A 365 3.90 37.89 31.01
N LEU A 366 3.84 37.85 29.67
CA LEU A 366 3.90 39.05 28.81
C LEU A 366 2.72 39.97 29.02
N LEU A 367 1.50 39.43 29.15
CA LEU A 367 0.29 40.21 29.38
C LEU A 367 0.36 40.94 30.73
N LEU A 368 0.88 40.30 31.77
CA LEU A 368 1.13 40.96 33.07
C LEU A 368 2.12 42.12 32.92
N ALA A 369 3.23 41.89 32.22
CA ALA A 369 4.25 42.94 32.03
C ALA A 369 3.76 44.12 31.17
N ILE A 370 2.89 43.89 30.20
CA ILE A 370 2.36 44.95 29.31
C ILE A 370 1.35 45.83 30.01
N VAL A 371 0.57 45.32 30.96
CA VAL A 371 -0.38 46.13 31.78
C VAL A 371 0.35 47.23 32.53
N ASP A 372 1.50 46.93 33.11
CA ASP A 372 2.31 47.86 33.89
C ASP A 372 3.69 48.13 33.23
N ILE A 373 3.68 48.39 31.95
CA ILE A 373 4.90 48.47 31.11
C ILE A 373 5.89 49.55 31.56
N ASP A 374 5.37 50.69 32.08
CA ASP A 374 6.21 51.77 32.56
C ASP A 374 7.03 51.32 33.80
N ASP A 375 6.45 50.54 34.68
CA ASP A 375 7.14 49.97 35.83
C ASP A 375 8.15 48.90 35.42
N VAL A 376 7.85 48.06 34.43
CA VAL A 376 8.81 47.10 33.85
C VAL A 376 10.03 47.85 33.29
N ILE A 377 9.80 48.87 32.50
CA ILE A 377 10.90 49.70 31.93
C ILE A 377 11.70 50.39 33.03
N ALA A 378 11.05 50.93 34.05
CA ALA A 378 11.70 51.58 35.20
C ALA A 378 12.58 50.61 35.97
N ILE A 379 12.09 49.38 36.23
CA ILE A 379 12.87 48.31 36.88
C ILE A 379 14.09 47.94 36.05
N ILE A 380 13.94 47.70 34.74
CA ILE A 380 15.04 47.31 33.85
C ILE A 380 16.12 48.40 33.84
N ARG A 381 15.73 49.67 33.63
CA ARG A 381 16.65 50.82 33.55
C ARG A 381 17.37 51.15 34.85
N SER A 382 16.75 50.86 36.02
CA SER A 382 17.31 51.12 37.34
C SER A 382 18.09 49.94 37.93
N SER A 383 18.16 48.81 37.24
CA SER A 383 18.90 47.64 37.68
C SER A 383 20.35 47.72 37.19
N GLU A 384 21.28 47.18 37.98
CA GLU A 384 22.72 47.20 37.67
C GLU A 384 23.09 46.23 36.56
N ASP A 385 22.40 45.10 36.48
CA ASP A 385 22.57 44.06 35.47
C ASP A 385 21.26 43.30 35.17
N ALA A 386 21.30 42.38 34.20
CA ALA A 386 20.14 41.58 33.83
C ALA A 386 19.66 40.64 34.97
N ALA A 387 20.56 40.15 35.79
CA ALA A 387 20.21 39.26 36.92
C ALA A 387 19.45 40.03 38.02
N ALA A 388 19.89 41.27 38.36
CA ALA A 388 19.19 42.14 39.26
C ALA A 388 17.82 42.57 38.71
N ALA A 389 17.72 42.90 37.41
CA ALA A 389 16.47 43.20 36.75
C ALA A 389 15.48 42.02 36.82
N ARG A 390 15.95 40.81 36.50
CA ARG A 390 15.15 39.58 36.62
C ARG A 390 14.57 39.39 38.01
N THR A 391 15.41 39.42 39.05
CA THR A 391 15.00 39.21 40.43
C THR A 391 13.94 40.24 40.84
N ARG A 392 14.07 41.50 40.44
CA ARG A 392 13.11 42.55 40.73
C ARG A 392 11.80 42.37 39.96
N LEU A 393 11.85 41.98 38.70
CA LEU A 393 10.65 41.69 37.92
C LEU A 393 9.86 40.52 38.51
N MET A 394 10.56 39.45 38.90
CA MET A 394 9.94 38.29 39.57
C MET A 394 9.22 38.71 40.87
N GLY A 395 9.89 39.50 41.70
CA GLY A 395 9.31 39.95 43.00
C GLY A 395 8.21 40.99 42.86
N THR A 396 8.19 41.80 41.81
CA THR A 396 7.17 42.88 41.64
C THR A 396 5.91 42.36 40.94
N PHE A 397 6.05 41.48 39.95
CA PHE A 397 4.92 41.03 39.10
C PHE A 397 4.54 39.57 39.35
N ASP A 398 5.08 38.93 40.38
CA ASP A 398 4.86 37.50 40.68
C ASP A 398 5.15 36.58 39.48
N LEU A 399 6.23 36.90 38.74
CA LEU A 399 6.69 36.15 37.57
C LEU A 399 7.70 35.08 38.01
N ASP A 400 7.75 33.99 37.26
CA ASP A 400 8.87 33.04 37.39
C ASP A 400 10.10 33.46 36.59
N GLU A 401 11.17 32.67 36.72
CA GLU A 401 12.44 32.95 36.05
C GLU A 401 12.32 32.88 34.52
N VAL A 402 11.53 31.93 34.00
CA VAL A 402 11.34 31.73 32.55
C VAL A 402 10.59 32.91 31.93
N GLN A 403 9.52 33.35 32.59
CA GLN A 403 8.74 34.51 32.18
C GLN A 403 9.57 35.82 32.24
N ALA A 404 10.29 36.02 33.36
CA ALA A 404 11.14 37.20 33.51
C ALA A 404 12.27 37.29 32.51
N ASN A 405 12.95 36.17 32.19
CA ASN A 405 13.94 36.12 31.13
C ASN A 405 13.35 36.42 29.74
N TYR A 406 12.16 35.83 29.44
CA TYR A 406 11.49 36.08 28.18
C TYR A 406 11.09 37.55 27.99
N ILE A 407 10.68 38.23 29.07
CA ILE A 407 10.38 39.68 29.09
C ILE A 407 11.66 40.49 28.83
N LEU A 408 12.80 40.14 29.46
CA LEU A 408 14.07 40.82 29.29
C LEU A 408 14.62 40.70 27.84
N ASP A 409 14.37 39.58 27.19
CA ASP A 409 14.79 39.31 25.81
C ASP A 409 13.84 39.89 24.76
N MET A 410 12.72 40.49 25.19
CA MET A 410 11.67 40.98 24.29
C MET A 410 12.10 42.24 23.53
N GLN A 411 11.78 42.28 22.26
CA GLN A 411 12.01 43.44 21.39
C GLN A 411 10.99 44.55 21.71
N LEU A 412 11.45 45.81 21.90
CA LEU A 412 10.60 46.96 22.22
C LEU A 412 9.41 47.21 21.27
N ARG A 413 9.51 46.78 20.00
CA ARG A 413 8.40 46.85 19.05
C ARG A 413 7.16 46.05 19.42
N ARG A 414 7.30 45.06 20.31
CA ARG A 414 6.18 44.22 20.80
C ARG A 414 5.36 44.88 21.90
N LEU A 415 5.72 46.08 22.34
CA LEU A 415 5.05 46.81 23.41
C LEU A 415 3.95 47.77 22.88
N THR A 416 3.43 47.56 21.70
CA THR A 416 2.36 48.39 21.14
C THR A 416 0.99 47.87 21.56
N LYS A 417 -0.03 48.78 21.61
CA LYS A 417 -1.43 48.40 21.89
C LYS A 417 -1.97 47.31 20.94
N PHE A 418 -1.52 47.28 19.71
CA PHE A 418 -1.88 46.27 18.73
C PHE A 418 -1.36 44.88 19.17
N SER A 419 -0.13 44.82 19.70
CA SER A 419 0.46 43.60 20.22
C SER A 419 -0.26 43.06 21.43
N THR A 420 -0.88 43.91 22.26
CA THR A 420 -1.69 43.46 23.42
C THR A 420 -2.93 42.70 22.97
N ILE A 421 -3.66 43.21 21.97
CA ILE A 421 -4.84 42.54 21.42
C ILE A 421 -4.45 41.20 20.77
N GLU A 422 -3.32 41.16 20.07
CA GLU A 422 -2.82 39.90 19.48
C GLU A 422 -2.46 38.85 20.53
N LEU A 423 -1.82 39.28 21.66
CA LEU A 423 -1.48 38.39 22.78
C LEU A 423 -2.71 37.89 23.55
N GLU A 424 -3.72 38.71 23.71
CA GLU A 424 -4.99 38.30 24.30
C GLU A 424 -5.71 37.26 23.44
N SER A 425 -5.73 37.47 22.12
CA SER A 425 -6.26 36.49 21.15
C SER A 425 -5.46 35.18 21.18
N GLU A 426 -4.12 35.27 21.17
CA GLU A 426 -3.24 34.10 21.26
C GLU A 426 -3.46 33.32 22.56
N ARG A 427 -3.62 34.01 23.69
CA ARG A 427 -3.93 33.39 25.00
C ARG A 427 -5.23 32.59 24.93
N ASP A 428 -6.28 33.19 24.37
CA ASP A 428 -7.60 32.56 24.32
C ASP A 428 -7.61 31.37 23.36
N GLU A 429 -6.96 31.48 22.22
CA GLU A 429 -6.74 30.37 21.27
C GLU A 429 -5.92 29.22 21.90
N LEU A 430 -4.87 29.56 22.68
CA LEU A 430 -4.06 28.56 23.38
C LEU A 430 -4.85 27.83 24.44
N ARG A 431 -5.71 28.53 25.20
CA ARG A 431 -6.57 27.93 26.23
C ARG A 431 -7.58 26.96 25.65
N GLU A 432 -8.25 27.34 24.56
CA GLU A 432 -9.16 26.45 23.82
C GLU A 432 -8.42 25.22 23.28
N ARG A 433 -7.25 25.42 22.69
CA ARG A 433 -6.41 24.32 22.20
C ARG A 433 -5.96 23.38 23.31
N ILE A 434 -5.53 23.91 24.46
CA ILE A 434 -5.12 23.14 25.66
C ILE A 434 -6.29 22.30 26.17
N GLU A 435 -7.49 22.86 26.24
CA GLU A 435 -8.70 22.15 26.66
C GLU A 435 -8.99 20.97 25.75
N GLY A 436 -8.97 21.18 24.42
CA GLY A 436 -9.17 20.12 23.43
C GLY A 436 -8.09 19.03 23.50
N LEU A 437 -6.80 19.40 23.60
CA LEU A 437 -5.71 18.44 23.72
C LEU A 437 -5.76 17.67 25.05
N THR A 438 -6.14 18.33 26.15
CA THR A 438 -6.31 17.70 27.47
C THR A 438 -7.43 16.67 27.46
N LEU A 439 -8.52 16.95 26.75
CA LEU A 439 -9.61 15.99 26.56
C LEU A 439 -9.13 14.73 25.86
N ILE A 440 -8.39 14.86 24.74
CA ILE A 440 -7.85 13.72 23.98
C ILE A 440 -6.89 12.88 24.84
N VAL A 441 -6.03 13.52 25.66
CA VAL A 441 -5.07 12.79 26.51
C VAL A 441 -5.77 12.00 27.62
N ASN A 442 -6.86 12.54 28.19
CA ASN A 442 -7.51 11.96 29.35
C ASN A 442 -8.69 11.04 29.03
N ASP A 443 -9.27 11.15 27.84
CA ASP A 443 -10.41 10.34 27.39
C ASP A 443 -10.02 9.40 26.25
N LYS A 444 -10.03 8.09 26.56
CA LYS A 444 -9.75 7.04 25.56
C LYS A 444 -10.76 7.00 24.41
N ALA A 445 -12.01 7.39 24.66
CA ALA A 445 -13.03 7.42 23.59
C ALA A 445 -12.73 8.57 22.62
N GLU A 446 -12.33 9.72 23.14
CA GLU A 446 -11.93 10.84 22.31
C GLU A 446 -10.66 10.55 21.49
N LEU A 447 -9.65 9.92 22.11
CA LEU A 447 -8.44 9.46 21.39
C LEU A 447 -8.81 8.51 20.23
N ARG A 448 -9.69 7.53 20.45
CA ARG A 448 -10.18 6.63 19.40
C ARG A 448 -10.93 7.39 18.30
N ARG A 449 -11.71 8.40 18.66
CA ARG A 449 -12.43 9.25 17.71
C ARG A 449 -11.46 10.02 16.80
N VAL A 450 -10.40 10.58 17.38
CA VAL A 450 -9.34 11.28 16.62
C VAL A 450 -8.66 10.33 15.65
N VAL A 451 -8.21 9.17 16.12
CA VAL A 451 -7.56 8.15 15.26
C VAL A 451 -8.51 7.69 14.14
N SER A 452 -9.80 7.46 14.44
CA SER A 452 -10.81 7.12 13.43
C SER A 452 -10.95 8.22 12.37
N GLY A 453 -10.94 9.50 12.78
CA GLY A 453 -10.99 10.64 11.86
C GLY A 453 -9.77 10.72 10.93
N GLU A 454 -8.58 10.55 11.48
CA GLU A 454 -7.33 10.55 10.69
C GLU A 454 -7.27 9.40 9.68
N LEU A 455 -7.72 8.21 10.07
CA LEU A 455 -7.83 7.06 9.15
C LEU A 455 -8.81 7.35 8.00
N VAL A 456 -9.94 8.01 8.28
CA VAL A 456 -10.89 8.42 7.22
C VAL A 456 -10.27 9.42 6.28
N GLU A 457 -9.54 10.41 6.79
CA GLU A 457 -8.88 11.42 5.97
C GLU A 457 -7.87 10.78 5.00
N VAL A 458 -7.00 9.91 5.51
CA VAL A 458 -6.01 9.19 4.69
C VAL A 458 -6.70 8.30 3.66
N SER A 459 -7.75 7.56 4.07
CA SER A 459 -8.52 6.71 3.17
C SER A 459 -9.24 7.49 2.08
N SER A 460 -9.81 8.65 2.40
CA SER A 460 -10.49 9.53 1.43
C SER A 460 -9.50 10.13 0.42
N LYS A 461 -8.29 10.45 0.86
CA LYS A 461 -7.28 11.10 0.04
C LYS A 461 -6.55 10.13 -0.89
N TYR A 462 -6.27 8.91 -0.43
CA TYR A 462 -5.42 7.94 -1.14
C TYR A 462 -6.14 6.64 -1.50
N GLY A 463 -7.36 6.45 -1.04
CA GLY A 463 -8.17 5.27 -1.34
C GLY A 463 -8.51 5.18 -2.83
N THR A 464 -8.47 3.97 -3.36
CA THR A 464 -8.87 3.66 -4.73
C THR A 464 -9.79 2.45 -4.74
N PRO A 465 -10.67 2.31 -5.73
CA PRO A 465 -11.51 1.11 -5.85
C PRO A 465 -10.69 -0.17 -5.89
N ARG A 466 -11.33 -1.27 -5.46
CA ARG A 466 -10.76 -2.61 -5.58
C ARG A 466 -10.42 -2.94 -7.03
N ARG A 467 -9.23 -3.49 -7.25
CA ARG A 467 -8.73 -3.92 -8.57
C ARG A 467 -8.94 -5.41 -8.79
N THR A 468 -8.75 -6.23 -7.75
CA THR A 468 -8.80 -7.69 -7.83
C THR A 468 -10.22 -8.20 -7.63
N VAL A 469 -10.69 -9.06 -8.54
CA VAL A 469 -12.00 -9.72 -8.43
C VAL A 469 -11.87 -10.98 -7.57
N LEU A 470 -12.75 -11.15 -6.58
CA LEU A 470 -12.79 -12.31 -5.71
C LEU A 470 -13.89 -13.28 -6.20
N LEU A 471 -13.54 -14.54 -6.42
CA LEU A 471 -14.44 -15.59 -6.88
C LEU A 471 -14.41 -16.78 -5.90
N GLY A 472 -15.56 -17.16 -5.36
CA GLY A 472 -15.69 -18.27 -4.42
C GLY A 472 -15.34 -19.63 -5.04
N ALA A 473 -15.57 -19.79 -6.35
CA ALA A 473 -15.21 -20.99 -7.11
C ALA A 473 -14.69 -20.62 -8.49
N ALA A 474 -13.92 -21.52 -9.11
CA ALA A 474 -13.56 -21.37 -10.51
C ALA A 474 -14.80 -21.36 -11.40
N PRO A 475 -14.88 -20.46 -12.42
CA PRO A 475 -15.96 -20.52 -13.40
C PRO A 475 -16.00 -21.92 -14.04
N SER A 476 -17.21 -22.42 -14.23
CA SER A 476 -17.59 -23.82 -14.52
C SER A 476 -16.58 -24.72 -15.24
N VAL A 477 -16.44 -25.93 -14.72
CA VAL A 477 -15.66 -27.08 -15.26
C VAL A 477 -16.05 -27.45 -16.71
N ALA A 478 -17.19 -26.98 -17.23
CA ALA A 478 -17.68 -27.28 -18.58
C ALA A 478 -16.70 -26.89 -19.70
N ALA A 479 -16.01 -25.74 -19.57
CA ALA A 479 -15.01 -25.31 -20.55
C ALA A 479 -13.70 -26.12 -20.48
N ALA A 480 -13.35 -26.65 -19.28
CA ALA A 480 -12.15 -27.44 -19.08
C ALA A 480 -12.25 -28.87 -19.66
N SER A 481 -13.47 -29.38 -19.82
CA SER A 481 -13.77 -30.69 -20.44
C SER A 481 -14.13 -30.59 -21.93
N ALA A 482 -14.28 -29.38 -22.47
CA ALA A 482 -14.54 -29.18 -23.89
C ALA A 482 -13.36 -29.65 -24.77
N PRO A 483 -13.61 -30.34 -25.89
CA PRO A 483 -12.55 -30.71 -26.81
C PRO A 483 -11.84 -29.47 -27.35
N LEU A 484 -10.51 -29.53 -27.46
CA LEU A 484 -9.70 -28.42 -27.99
C LEU A 484 -10.02 -28.15 -29.46
N GLU A 485 -10.17 -29.21 -30.25
CA GLU A 485 -10.57 -29.11 -31.64
C GLU A 485 -12.07 -29.19 -31.76
N VAL A 486 -12.64 -28.29 -32.57
CA VAL A 486 -14.04 -28.36 -32.94
C VAL A 486 -14.19 -29.52 -33.93
N PRO A 487 -15.00 -30.55 -33.61
CA PRO A 487 -15.18 -31.66 -34.52
C PRO A 487 -15.64 -31.18 -35.92
N ASP A 488 -15.04 -31.74 -36.95
CA ASP A 488 -15.42 -31.45 -38.35
C ASP A 488 -16.35 -32.56 -38.88
N ASP A 489 -17.26 -33.02 -38.04
CA ASP A 489 -18.22 -34.05 -38.40
C ASP A 489 -19.29 -33.50 -39.33
N PRO A 490 -19.74 -34.29 -40.29
CA PRO A 490 -20.85 -33.90 -41.13
C PRO A 490 -22.10 -33.55 -40.31
N CYS A 491 -22.67 -32.41 -40.57
CA CYS A 491 -23.86 -31.93 -39.86
C CYS A 491 -24.91 -31.37 -40.83
N TRP A 492 -26.14 -31.22 -40.37
CA TRP A 492 -27.17 -30.49 -41.09
C TRP A 492 -27.23 -29.04 -40.57
N VAL A 493 -27.23 -28.10 -41.50
CA VAL A 493 -27.53 -26.68 -41.18
C VAL A 493 -28.94 -26.39 -41.65
N LEU A 494 -29.75 -25.90 -40.76
CA LEU A 494 -31.16 -25.56 -40.99
C LEU A 494 -31.31 -24.03 -40.96
N LEU A 495 -32.00 -23.49 -41.93
CA LEU A 495 -32.43 -22.08 -41.95
C LEU A 495 -33.97 -22.03 -41.79
N SER A 496 -34.43 -21.35 -40.81
CA SER A 496 -35.86 -21.16 -40.56
C SER A 496 -36.45 -19.94 -41.29
N ALA A 497 -37.78 -19.88 -41.39
CA ALA A 497 -38.50 -18.76 -41.98
C ALA A 497 -38.30 -17.45 -41.21
N THR A 498 -37.97 -17.51 -39.93
CA THR A 498 -37.70 -16.36 -39.08
C THR A 498 -36.23 -15.91 -39.14
N GLY A 499 -35.37 -16.61 -39.96
CA GLY A 499 -33.97 -16.28 -40.11
C GLY A 499 -33.05 -16.89 -39.05
N LEU A 500 -33.53 -17.83 -38.25
CA LEU A 500 -32.70 -18.58 -37.30
C LEU A 500 -31.87 -19.66 -38.04
N LEU A 501 -30.60 -19.80 -37.68
CA LEU A 501 -29.73 -20.88 -38.12
C LEU A 501 -29.54 -21.87 -36.97
N ALA A 502 -29.78 -23.15 -37.23
CA ALA A 502 -29.54 -24.24 -36.30
C ALA A 502 -28.63 -25.28 -36.93
N ARG A 503 -27.76 -25.89 -36.10
CA ARG A 503 -26.94 -27.05 -36.49
C ARG A 503 -27.48 -28.29 -35.79
N ILE A 504 -27.57 -29.38 -36.54
CA ILE A 504 -27.96 -30.69 -36.02
C ILE A 504 -26.86 -31.71 -36.36
N ASP A 505 -26.31 -32.35 -35.32
CA ASP A 505 -25.25 -33.32 -35.40
C ASP A 505 -25.84 -34.76 -35.44
N THR A 506 -26.61 -35.07 -36.46
CA THR A 506 -27.17 -36.42 -36.67
C THR A 506 -26.63 -37.03 -37.94
N ALA A 507 -26.12 -38.27 -37.86
CA ALA A 507 -25.65 -39.03 -39.02
C ALA A 507 -26.86 -39.51 -39.89
N ASP A 508 -28.04 -39.60 -39.35
CA ASP A 508 -29.17 -40.36 -39.88
C ASP A 508 -30.21 -39.52 -40.66
N GLY A 509 -29.90 -38.29 -40.99
CA GLY A 509 -30.79 -37.43 -41.73
C GLY A 509 -31.51 -36.36 -40.88
N LEU A 510 -32.41 -35.61 -41.50
CA LEU A 510 -33.18 -34.57 -40.80
C LEU A 510 -34.16 -35.18 -39.80
N PRO A 511 -34.34 -34.56 -38.60
CA PRO A 511 -35.34 -34.99 -37.66
C PRO A 511 -36.75 -35.06 -38.32
N SER A 512 -37.54 -36.05 -37.91
CA SER A 512 -38.94 -36.13 -38.35
C SER A 512 -39.75 -34.91 -37.92
N ASP A 513 -40.87 -34.63 -38.61
CA ASP A 513 -41.70 -33.44 -38.30
C ASP A 513 -42.24 -33.41 -36.85
N GLY A 514 -42.29 -34.57 -36.16
CA GLY A 514 -42.71 -34.66 -34.76
C GLY A 514 -41.68 -34.18 -33.76
N ASP A 515 -40.44 -34.05 -34.12
CA ASP A 515 -39.30 -33.66 -33.25
C ASP A 515 -38.94 -32.18 -33.41
N ARG A 516 -39.70 -31.42 -34.19
CA ARG A 516 -39.43 -30.00 -34.49
C ARG A 516 -40.26 -29.09 -33.59
N ALA A 517 -39.66 -27.97 -33.17
CA ALA A 517 -40.44 -26.95 -32.47
C ALA A 517 -41.55 -26.42 -33.37
N THR A 518 -42.77 -26.36 -32.85
CA THR A 518 -44.02 -26.04 -33.59
C THR A 518 -44.12 -24.61 -34.12
N HIS A 519 -43.14 -23.76 -33.88
CA HIS A 519 -43.25 -22.29 -34.11
C HIS A 519 -42.35 -21.76 -35.21
N ASP A 520 -41.53 -22.61 -35.86
CA ASP A 520 -40.67 -22.14 -36.93
C ASP A 520 -40.54 -23.14 -38.08
N VAL A 521 -40.77 -22.65 -39.27
CA VAL A 521 -40.74 -23.48 -40.50
C VAL A 521 -39.31 -23.47 -41.07
N ILE A 522 -38.73 -24.64 -41.27
CA ILE A 522 -37.44 -24.76 -41.94
C ILE A 522 -37.65 -24.53 -43.44
N ILE A 523 -37.02 -23.48 -43.96
CA ILE A 523 -37.13 -23.10 -45.38
C ILE A 523 -35.93 -23.64 -46.21
N SER A 524 -34.83 -23.97 -45.56
CA SER A 524 -33.69 -24.56 -46.25
C SER A 524 -32.88 -25.46 -45.31
N SER A 525 -32.30 -26.51 -45.85
CA SER A 525 -31.37 -27.39 -45.14
C SER A 525 -30.24 -27.78 -46.05
N ALA A 526 -29.05 -27.88 -45.51
CA ALA A 526 -27.86 -28.33 -46.24
C ALA A 526 -27.01 -29.23 -45.36
N ARG A 527 -26.49 -30.31 -45.94
CA ARG A 527 -25.47 -31.13 -45.29
C ARG A 527 -24.11 -30.54 -45.57
N THR A 528 -23.34 -30.28 -44.54
CA THR A 528 -22.01 -29.69 -44.62
C THR A 528 -21.12 -30.22 -43.54
N THR A 529 -19.84 -29.88 -43.59
CA THR A 529 -18.91 -30.06 -42.46
C THR A 529 -18.91 -28.86 -41.54
N ALA A 530 -18.45 -29.02 -40.31
CA ALA A 530 -18.50 -28.01 -39.28
C ALA A 530 -17.55 -26.83 -39.48
N ARG A 531 -16.60 -26.93 -40.44
CA ARG A 531 -15.57 -25.91 -40.71
C ARG A 531 -15.96 -24.88 -41.73
#